data_17afbf0e98ef3bfdcebbb7ec6c242db6
#
_entry.id   17afbf0e98ef3bfdcebbb7ec6c242db6
#
_cell.length_a   1.000
_cell.length_b   1.000
_cell.length_c   1.000
_cell.angle_alpha   90.00
_cell.angle_beta   90.00
_cell.angle_gamma   90.00
#
_symmetry.space_group_name_H-M   'P 1'
#
loop_
_entity.id
_entity.type
_entity.pdbx_description
1 polymer ?
#
loop_
_entity_poly.entity_id
_entity_poly.type
_entity_poly.pdbx_seq_one_letter_code
_entity_poly.pdbx_strand_id
1 'polypeptide(L)'
;MSAVPPPAGHSVPYWRLSTFYLFYFALLGSTAPFLALYFHHLGFDSARIGDLVAIPMLMRCVAPNLWGWLGDRTGRRLAIVRIGAVCTLASFSLILVDTGYAWLAMVMALHAFFWHAVLPQFETLTLAHLQGQTARYSQVRLWGSIGFILAVVGLGRVFESLSLDTYPYALLLIMAGIVAASAWVPDVPAGDGPRRTTGEGFMKQLVRPGVLAFYGCVGLMQLSHGPYYTFLTLHLEQLGYSRAVIGMLWAVGVVAEVLMFLAMSRILARFSLRHVLIASFLLAAVRWLLLGSFAEHLWLLVLAQLMHAATFGSLHAAAIHFVQRSFGAHQQGQGQALYAALAGVGGALGALYSGYLWQSLGATGTFALASLAAFAAALIMLRRTPHDLPPVASH
;
A
#
# COMPACT_ATOMS: atom_id res chain seq x y z
N MET A 1 12.84 3.35 34.94
CA MET A 1 11.66 2.51 34.94
C MET A 1 12.10 1.08 34.63
N SER A 2 12.11 0.21 35.66
CA SER A 2 12.51 -1.19 35.52
C SER A 2 11.45 -1.93 34.71
N ALA A 3 11.87 -2.52 33.60
CA ALA A 3 11.02 -3.36 32.77
C ALA A 3 10.58 -4.59 33.60
N VAL A 4 9.27 -4.74 33.81
CA VAL A 4 8.69 -5.95 34.38
C VAL A 4 9.03 -7.11 33.42
N PRO A 5 9.67 -8.19 33.89
CA PRO A 5 9.96 -9.34 33.05
C PRO A 5 8.65 -9.96 32.54
N PRO A 6 8.60 -10.41 31.28
CA PRO A 6 7.42 -11.05 30.73
C PRO A 6 7.05 -12.31 31.54
N PRO A 7 5.75 -12.59 31.73
CA PRO A 7 5.31 -13.80 32.41
C PRO A 7 5.87 -15.03 31.71
N ALA A 8 6.46 -15.92 32.48
CA ALA A 8 7.03 -17.17 32.02
C ALA A 8 5.97 -18.01 31.29
N GLY A 9 6.14 -18.26 29.98
CA GLY A 9 5.31 -19.20 29.22
C GLY A 9 4.72 -18.70 27.88
N HIS A 10 4.80 -17.42 27.53
CA HIS A 10 4.28 -16.94 26.23
C HIS A 10 5.36 -17.02 25.14
N SER A 11 5.43 -18.13 24.45
CA SER A 11 6.21 -18.19 23.21
C SER A 11 5.46 -17.45 22.12
N VAL A 12 6.07 -16.40 21.56
CA VAL A 12 5.54 -15.67 20.39
C VAL A 12 5.32 -16.68 19.25
N PRO A 13 4.11 -16.76 18.65
CA PRO A 13 3.84 -17.70 17.55
C PRO A 13 4.43 -17.17 16.23
N TYR A 14 5.76 -17.03 16.19
CA TYR A 14 6.52 -16.36 15.14
C TYR A 14 6.13 -16.85 13.73
N TRP A 15 6.20 -18.16 13.49
CA TRP A 15 5.91 -18.71 12.16
C TRP A 15 4.45 -18.57 11.75
N ARG A 16 3.51 -18.66 12.69
CA ARG A 16 2.08 -18.51 12.42
C ARG A 16 1.76 -17.09 11.99
N LEU A 17 2.35 -16.08 12.65
CA LEU A 17 2.21 -14.67 12.27
C LEU A 17 2.92 -14.39 10.94
N SER A 18 4.15 -14.87 10.77
CA SER A 18 4.96 -14.67 9.57
C SER A 18 4.32 -15.25 8.31
N THR A 19 3.76 -16.47 8.41
CA THR A 19 3.07 -17.13 7.29
C THR A 19 1.84 -16.32 6.82
N PHE A 20 1.11 -15.72 7.74
CA PHE A 20 0.00 -14.84 7.38
C PHE A 20 0.48 -13.63 6.57
N TYR A 21 1.51 -12.91 7.03
CA TYR A 21 2.08 -11.78 6.27
C TYR A 21 2.60 -12.22 4.91
N LEU A 22 3.23 -13.37 4.82
CA LEU A 22 3.74 -13.92 3.56
C LEU A 22 2.61 -14.05 2.54
N PHE A 23 1.52 -14.75 2.86
CA PHE A 23 0.41 -14.91 1.93
C PHE A 23 -0.36 -13.62 1.67
N TYR A 24 -0.57 -12.78 2.69
CA TYR A 24 -1.26 -11.51 2.52
C TYR A 24 -0.56 -10.59 1.52
N PHE A 25 0.76 -10.47 1.64
CA PHE A 25 1.56 -9.65 0.73
C PHE A 25 1.90 -10.36 -0.58
N ALA A 26 1.85 -11.68 -0.64
CA ALA A 26 1.86 -12.41 -1.90
C ALA A 26 0.62 -12.05 -2.75
N LEU A 27 -0.56 -11.91 -2.14
CA LEU A 27 -1.75 -11.44 -2.82
C LEU A 27 -1.56 -10.02 -3.36
N LEU A 28 -0.97 -9.11 -2.58
CA LEU A 28 -0.64 -7.76 -3.05
C LEU A 28 0.36 -7.79 -4.21
N GLY A 29 1.39 -8.63 -4.14
CA GLY A 29 2.37 -8.84 -5.21
C GLY A 29 1.78 -9.48 -6.47
N SER A 30 0.63 -10.14 -6.35
CA SER A 30 -0.09 -10.71 -7.49
C SER A 30 -1.05 -9.69 -8.12
N THR A 31 -1.66 -8.83 -7.31
CA THR A 31 -2.65 -7.86 -7.78
C THR A 31 -1.99 -6.60 -8.36
N ALA A 32 -1.00 -6.03 -7.69
CA ALA A 32 -0.41 -4.76 -8.11
C ALA A 32 0.16 -4.79 -9.55
N PRO A 33 0.96 -5.79 -9.96
CA PRO A 33 1.48 -5.83 -11.34
C PRO A 33 0.53 -6.48 -12.35
N PHE A 34 -0.31 -7.44 -11.97
CA PHE A 34 -0.95 -8.32 -12.95
C PHE A 34 -2.48 -8.14 -13.06
N LEU A 35 -3.15 -7.42 -12.16
CA LEU A 35 -4.60 -7.26 -12.20
C LEU A 35 -5.06 -6.48 -13.45
N ALA A 36 -4.42 -5.35 -13.74
CA ALA A 36 -4.73 -4.56 -14.93
C ALA A 36 -4.40 -5.30 -16.21
N LEU A 37 -3.31 -6.09 -16.21
CA LEU A 37 -2.94 -6.95 -17.32
C LEU A 37 -4.01 -8.03 -17.58
N TYR A 38 -4.55 -8.63 -16.52
CA TYR A 38 -5.65 -9.58 -16.63
C TYR A 38 -6.93 -8.94 -17.21
N PHE A 39 -7.30 -7.74 -16.77
CA PHE A 39 -8.44 -7.03 -17.33
C PHE A 39 -8.23 -6.67 -18.81
N HIS A 40 -7.00 -6.31 -19.19
CA HIS A 40 -6.65 -6.11 -20.60
C HIS A 40 -6.77 -7.41 -21.41
N HIS A 41 -6.34 -8.55 -20.86
CA HIS A 41 -6.50 -9.87 -21.48
C HIS A 41 -7.96 -10.23 -21.71
N LEU A 42 -8.87 -9.82 -20.81
CA LEU A 42 -10.32 -9.97 -21.01
C LEU A 42 -10.92 -9.02 -22.05
N GLY A 43 -10.11 -8.14 -22.67
CA GLY A 43 -10.54 -7.23 -23.72
C GLY A 43 -11.09 -5.89 -23.24
N PHE A 44 -10.90 -5.52 -21.98
CA PHE A 44 -11.29 -4.20 -21.49
C PHE A 44 -10.36 -3.11 -22.00
N ASP A 45 -10.94 -1.98 -22.37
CA ASP A 45 -10.21 -0.76 -22.69
C ASP A 45 -9.59 -0.11 -21.43
N SER A 46 -8.71 0.85 -21.64
CA SER A 46 -7.98 1.49 -20.55
C SER A 46 -8.90 2.23 -19.55
N ALA A 47 -10.01 2.81 -20.01
CA ALA A 47 -10.95 3.52 -19.14
C ALA A 47 -11.61 2.53 -18.16
N ARG A 48 -12.14 1.40 -18.66
CA ARG A 48 -12.73 0.35 -17.83
C ARG A 48 -11.71 -0.30 -16.89
N ILE A 49 -10.47 -0.48 -17.33
CA ILE A 49 -9.38 -0.95 -16.47
C ILE A 49 -9.13 0.05 -15.34
N GLY A 50 -9.06 1.34 -15.64
CA GLY A 50 -8.92 2.40 -14.65
C GLY A 50 -10.05 2.39 -13.60
N ASP A 51 -11.29 2.25 -14.04
CA ASP A 51 -12.46 2.13 -13.16
C ASP A 51 -12.35 0.91 -12.23
N LEU A 52 -12.08 -0.27 -12.80
CA LEU A 52 -11.98 -1.52 -12.03
C LEU A 52 -10.83 -1.50 -11.01
N VAL A 53 -9.70 -0.85 -11.32
CA VAL A 53 -8.58 -0.69 -10.40
C VAL A 53 -8.85 0.40 -9.35
N ALA A 54 -9.65 1.42 -9.67
CA ALA A 54 -10.02 2.47 -8.71
C ALA A 54 -10.94 1.95 -7.59
N ILE A 55 -11.82 0.97 -7.87
CA ILE A 55 -12.77 0.42 -6.91
C ILE A 55 -12.08 -0.12 -5.64
N PRO A 56 -11.08 -1.01 -5.69
CA PRO A 56 -10.33 -1.44 -4.51
C PRO A 56 -9.70 -0.30 -3.72
N MET A 57 -9.19 0.72 -4.41
CA MET A 57 -8.57 1.87 -3.75
C MET A 57 -9.60 2.73 -2.99
N LEU A 58 -10.82 2.88 -3.52
CA LEU A 58 -11.92 3.52 -2.81
C LEU A 58 -12.39 2.69 -1.60
N MET A 59 -12.46 1.38 -1.71
CA MET A 59 -12.81 0.50 -0.58
C MET A 59 -11.80 0.62 0.56
N ARG A 60 -10.54 0.91 0.28
CA ARG A 60 -9.50 1.21 1.28
C ARG A 60 -9.83 2.42 2.15
N CYS A 61 -10.65 3.35 1.67
CA CYS A 61 -11.08 4.51 2.46
C CYS A 61 -12.19 4.17 3.46
N VAL A 62 -13.04 3.21 3.14
CA VAL A 62 -14.26 2.88 3.90
C VAL A 62 -14.09 1.66 4.79
N ALA A 63 -13.62 0.56 4.21
CA ALA A 63 -13.58 -0.74 4.86
C ALA A 63 -12.78 -0.78 6.16
N PRO A 64 -11.54 -0.25 6.26
CA PRO A 64 -10.75 -0.30 7.49
C PRO A 64 -11.42 0.41 8.67
N ASN A 65 -12.14 1.51 8.40
CA ASN A 65 -12.83 2.27 9.45
C ASN A 65 -14.02 1.48 10.01
N LEU A 66 -14.82 0.88 9.14
CA LEU A 66 -15.98 0.09 9.54
C LEU A 66 -15.56 -1.16 10.32
N TRP A 67 -14.60 -1.91 9.78
CA TRP A 67 -14.08 -3.12 10.41
C TRP A 67 -13.28 -2.83 11.67
N GLY A 68 -12.58 -1.69 11.72
CA GLY A 68 -11.91 -1.19 12.92
C GLY A 68 -12.90 -0.90 14.04
N TRP A 69 -13.98 -0.18 13.73
CA TRP A 69 -15.07 0.09 14.67
C TRP A 69 -15.70 -1.21 15.20
N LEU A 70 -15.96 -2.18 14.31
CA LEU A 70 -16.51 -3.48 14.71
C LEU A 70 -15.54 -4.25 15.61
N GLY A 71 -14.23 -4.23 15.29
CA GLY A 71 -13.18 -4.84 16.10
C GLY A 71 -13.07 -4.23 17.50
N ASP A 72 -13.14 -2.90 17.59
CA ASP A 72 -13.09 -2.18 18.87
C ASP A 72 -14.34 -2.46 19.73
N ARG A 73 -15.51 -2.56 19.08
CA ARG A 73 -16.78 -2.83 19.79
C ARG A 73 -16.91 -4.27 20.27
N THR A 74 -16.43 -5.22 19.49
CA THR A 74 -16.62 -6.66 19.79
C THR A 74 -15.45 -7.27 20.55
N GLY A 75 -14.25 -6.68 20.47
CA GLY A 75 -13.01 -7.26 20.97
C GLY A 75 -12.53 -8.52 20.20
N ARG A 76 -13.31 -8.99 19.22
CA ARG A 76 -13.08 -10.27 18.51
C ARG A 76 -12.28 -10.10 17.22
N ARG A 77 -11.09 -9.51 17.32
CA ARG A 77 -10.26 -9.16 16.15
C ARG A 77 -9.88 -10.37 15.30
N LEU A 78 -9.52 -11.49 15.93
CA LEU A 78 -9.16 -12.72 15.19
C LEU A 78 -10.35 -13.30 14.42
N ALA A 79 -11.56 -13.23 14.98
CA ALA A 79 -12.77 -13.64 14.26
C ALA A 79 -13.01 -12.76 13.01
N ILE A 80 -12.79 -11.44 13.11
CA ILE A 80 -12.88 -10.51 11.98
C ILE A 80 -11.84 -10.86 10.91
N VAL A 81 -10.60 -11.17 11.30
CA VAL A 81 -9.55 -11.60 10.37
C VAL A 81 -9.97 -12.86 9.61
N ARG A 82 -10.46 -13.89 10.33
CA ARG A 82 -10.88 -15.16 9.74
C ARG A 82 -12.09 -15.00 8.81
N ILE A 83 -13.13 -14.29 9.27
CA ILE A 83 -14.32 -14.00 8.45
C ILE A 83 -13.92 -13.16 7.22
N GLY A 84 -13.13 -12.11 7.42
CA GLY A 84 -12.62 -11.28 6.33
C GLY A 84 -11.84 -12.08 5.30
N ALA A 85 -10.94 -12.98 5.73
CA ALA A 85 -10.17 -13.84 4.84
C ALA A 85 -11.07 -14.79 4.02
N VAL A 86 -12.02 -15.45 4.66
CA VAL A 86 -12.99 -16.34 3.99
C VAL A 86 -13.87 -15.56 3.01
N CYS A 87 -14.41 -14.43 3.44
CA CYS A 87 -15.23 -13.58 2.56
C CYS A 87 -14.43 -12.98 1.39
N THR A 88 -13.15 -12.66 1.60
CA THR A 88 -12.22 -12.24 0.52
C THR A 88 -12.09 -13.33 -0.54
N LEU A 89 -11.84 -14.57 -0.13
CA LEU A 89 -11.75 -15.73 -1.02
C LEU A 89 -13.08 -15.97 -1.73
N ALA A 90 -14.18 -16.02 -0.98
CA ALA A 90 -15.51 -16.31 -1.53
C ALA A 90 -15.99 -15.22 -2.50
N SER A 91 -15.79 -13.94 -2.19
CA SER A 91 -16.15 -12.84 -3.09
C SER A 91 -15.29 -12.82 -4.35
N PHE A 92 -13.99 -13.10 -4.24
CA PHE A 92 -13.14 -13.16 -5.43
C PHE A 92 -13.43 -14.38 -6.31
N SER A 93 -13.86 -15.52 -5.75
CA SER A 93 -14.23 -16.70 -6.55
C SER A 93 -15.37 -16.44 -7.53
N LEU A 94 -16.18 -15.41 -7.30
CA LEU A 94 -17.24 -14.98 -8.22
C LEU A 94 -16.70 -14.49 -9.58
N ILE A 95 -15.40 -14.17 -9.69
CA ILE A 95 -14.75 -13.84 -10.97
C ILE A 95 -14.81 -15.00 -11.97
N LEU A 96 -14.98 -16.24 -11.49
CA LEU A 96 -15.09 -17.44 -12.31
C LEU A 96 -16.51 -17.62 -12.89
N VAL A 97 -17.51 -16.88 -12.43
CA VAL A 97 -18.92 -17.00 -12.86
C VAL A 97 -19.18 -16.19 -14.11
N ASP A 98 -18.70 -14.94 -14.14
CA ASP A 98 -18.88 -14.03 -15.27
C ASP A 98 -17.71 -13.03 -15.32
N THR A 99 -17.34 -12.60 -16.52
CA THR A 99 -16.28 -11.62 -16.80
C THR A 99 -16.83 -10.29 -17.31
N GLY A 100 -18.14 -10.10 -17.27
CA GLY A 100 -18.76 -8.82 -17.65
C GLY A 100 -18.34 -7.67 -16.74
N TYR A 101 -18.24 -6.46 -17.30
CA TYR A 101 -17.73 -5.27 -16.59
C TYR A 101 -18.45 -5.00 -15.26
N ALA A 102 -19.80 -4.97 -15.27
CA ALA A 102 -20.57 -4.68 -14.06
C ALA A 102 -20.40 -5.77 -13.00
N TRP A 103 -20.29 -7.03 -13.43
CA TRP A 103 -20.01 -8.15 -12.54
C TRP A 103 -18.66 -8.04 -11.89
N LEU A 104 -17.60 -7.79 -12.68
CA LEU A 104 -16.25 -7.59 -12.16
C LEU A 104 -16.13 -6.39 -11.24
N ALA A 105 -16.85 -5.29 -11.54
CA ALA A 105 -16.90 -4.13 -10.65
C ALA A 105 -17.49 -4.50 -9.27
N MET A 106 -18.56 -5.27 -9.25
CA MET A 106 -19.15 -5.80 -8.01
C MET A 106 -18.18 -6.74 -7.28
N VAL A 107 -17.55 -7.66 -8.00
CA VAL A 107 -16.57 -8.60 -7.42
C VAL A 107 -15.40 -7.83 -6.80
N MET A 108 -14.84 -6.84 -7.52
CA MET A 108 -13.74 -6.01 -7.00
C MET A 108 -14.15 -5.21 -5.76
N ALA A 109 -15.37 -4.69 -5.72
CA ALA A 109 -15.87 -3.96 -4.55
C ALA A 109 -16.01 -4.88 -3.32
N LEU A 110 -16.66 -6.03 -3.49
CA LEU A 110 -16.86 -7.01 -2.41
C LEU A 110 -15.52 -7.58 -1.91
N HIS A 111 -14.68 -8.03 -2.84
CA HIS A 111 -13.35 -8.54 -2.53
C HIS A 111 -12.53 -7.52 -1.73
N ALA A 112 -12.43 -6.29 -2.22
CA ALA A 112 -11.63 -5.24 -1.57
C ALA A 112 -12.22 -4.83 -0.22
N PHE A 113 -13.55 -4.79 -0.07
CA PHE A 113 -14.21 -4.49 1.19
C PHE A 113 -13.81 -5.47 2.30
N PHE A 114 -13.78 -6.77 1.99
CA PHE A 114 -13.35 -7.78 2.95
C PHE A 114 -11.83 -7.83 3.12
N TRP A 115 -11.06 -7.70 2.04
CA TRP A 115 -9.60 -7.75 2.09
C TRP A 115 -9.01 -6.63 2.94
N HIS A 116 -9.53 -5.40 2.80
CA HIS A 116 -9.05 -4.26 3.60
C HIS A 116 -9.47 -4.31 5.08
N ALA A 117 -10.36 -5.22 5.46
CA ALA A 117 -10.66 -5.52 6.86
C ALA A 117 -9.50 -6.23 7.56
N VAL A 118 -8.81 -7.09 6.83
CA VAL A 118 -7.98 -8.16 7.41
C VAL A 118 -6.67 -7.62 7.99
N LEU A 119 -5.90 -6.84 7.22
CA LEU A 119 -4.55 -6.43 7.64
C LEU A 119 -4.54 -5.55 8.90
N PRO A 120 -5.36 -4.49 9.05
CA PRO A 120 -5.30 -3.64 10.24
C PRO A 120 -5.65 -4.39 11.54
N GLN A 121 -6.59 -5.34 11.46
CA GLN A 121 -6.94 -6.19 12.59
C GLN A 121 -5.81 -7.17 12.93
N PHE A 122 -5.17 -7.72 11.89
CA PHE A 122 -4.05 -8.65 12.08
C PHE A 122 -2.79 -7.96 12.62
N GLU A 123 -2.51 -6.73 12.21
CA GLU A 123 -1.41 -5.94 12.78
C GLU A 123 -1.61 -5.67 14.27
N THR A 124 -2.83 -5.33 14.67
CA THR A 124 -3.17 -5.17 16.09
C THR A 124 -2.98 -6.47 16.88
N LEU A 125 -3.41 -7.62 16.33
CA LEU A 125 -3.19 -8.94 16.93
C LEU A 125 -1.70 -9.28 17.02
N THR A 126 -0.93 -9.00 15.97
CA THR A 126 0.51 -9.22 15.94
C THR A 126 1.21 -8.45 17.06
N LEU A 127 0.90 -7.16 17.21
CA LEU A 127 1.46 -6.32 18.28
C LEU A 127 1.08 -6.83 19.67
N ALA A 128 -0.15 -7.33 19.85
CA ALA A 128 -0.61 -7.93 21.11
C ALA A 128 0.19 -9.20 21.44
N HIS A 129 0.45 -10.09 20.47
CA HIS A 129 1.30 -11.27 20.66
C HIS A 129 2.76 -10.91 21.00
N LEU A 130 3.26 -9.81 20.47
CA LEU A 130 4.64 -9.37 20.64
C LEU A 130 4.88 -8.60 21.94
N GLN A 131 3.84 -8.19 22.66
CA GLN A 131 3.94 -7.53 23.98
C GLN A 131 4.98 -6.39 24.03
N GLY A 132 4.99 -5.53 23.00
CA GLY A 132 5.91 -4.38 22.92
C GLY A 132 7.31 -4.69 22.37
N GLN A 133 7.60 -5.92 21.95
CA GLN A 133 8.89 -6.28 21.31
C GLN A 133 8.95 -5.79 19.86
N THR A 134 9.14 -4.48 19.65
CA THR A 134 9.12 -3.83 18.33
C THR A 134 10.13 -4.41 17.34
N ALA A 135 11.31 -4.86 17.81
CA ALA A 135 12.31 -5.52 16.96
C ALA A 135 11.79 -6.82 16.33
N ARG A 136 11.02 -7.61 17.07
CA ARG A 136 10.38 -8.83 16.55
C ARG A 136 9.25 -8.51 15.55
N TYR A 137 8.56 -7.38 15.70
CA TYR A 137 7.55 -6.97 14.73
C TYR A 137 8.16 -6.81 13.34
N SER A 138 9.30 -6.14 13.23
CA SER A 138 10.00 -5.97 11.94
C SER A 138 10.39 -7.31 11.31
N GLN A 139 10.83 -8.27 12.12
CA GLN A 139 11.18 -9.62 11.65
C GLN A 139 9.96 -10.39 11.11
N VAL A 140 8.83 -10.34 11.82
CA VAL A 140 7.58 -10.97 11.38
C VAL A 140 7.06 -10.28 10.12
N ARG A 141 7.08 -8.93 10.08
CA ARG A 141 6.58 -8.12 8.97
C ARG A 141 7.41 -8.27 7.69
N LEU A 142 8.70 -8.57 7.82
CA LEU A 142 9.61 -8.80 6.69
C LEU A 142 9.13 -9.96 5.78
N TRP A 143 8.47 -10.97 6.33
CA TRP A 143 7.88 -12.06 5.55
C TRP A 143 6.83 -11.58 4.56
N GLY A 144 6.20 -10.44 4.81
CA GLY A 144 5.35 -9.79 3.83
C GLY A 144 6.12 -9.36 2.59
N SER A 145 7.27 -8.69 2.74
CA SER A 145 8.10 -8.31 1.58
C SER A 145 8.63 -9.53 0.83
N ILE A 146 9.00 -10.61 1.55
CA ILE A 146 9.39 -11.88 0.93
C ILE A 146 8.22 -12.46 0.13
N GLY A 147 7.01 -12.50 0.70
CA GLY A 147 5.80 -12.99 0.01
C GLY A 147 5.48 -12.19 -1.25
N PHE A 148 5.58 -10.86 -1.18
CA PHE A 148 5.41 -10.01 -2.36
C PHE A 148 6.43 -10.36 -3.46
N ILE A 149 7.72 -10.41 -3.13
CA ILE A 149 8.79 -10.72 -4.07
C ILE A 149 8.60 -12.10 -4.70
N LEU A 150 8.30 -13.12 -3.90
CA LEU A 150 8.05 -14.48 -4.40
C LEU A 150 6.87 -14.50 -5.37
N ALA A 151 5.79 -13.75 -5.07
CA ALA A 151 4.61 -13.68 -5.92
C ALA A 151 4.90 -12.98 -7.25
N VAL A 152 5.52 -11.79 -7.24
CA VAL A 152 5.76 -11.05 -8.49
C VAL A 152 6.74 -11.79 -9.41
N VAL A 153 7.80 -12.39 -8.86
CA VAL A 153 8.79 -13.13 -9.65
C VAL A 153 8.22 -14.48 -10.11
N GLY A 154 7.56 -15.21 -9.19
CA GLY A 154 6.99 -16.51 -9.48
C GLY A 154 5.86 -16.43 -10.51
N LEU A 155 4.89 -15.53 -10.30
CA LEU A 155 3.76 -15.36 -11.22
C LEU A 155 4.18 -14.73 -12.55
N GLY A 156 5.18 -13.84 -12.56
CA GLY A 156 5.76 -13.34 -13.81
C GLY A 156 6.24 -14.48 -14.71
N ARG A 157 6.92 -15.48 -14.15
CA ARG A 157 7.35 -16.70 -14.88
C ARG A 157 6.19 -17.61 -15.24
N VAL A 158 5.23 -17.81 -14.32
CA VAL A 158 4.05 -18.64 -14.58
C VAL A 158 3.23 -18.08 -15.75
N PHE A 159 2.97 -16.77 -15.76
CA PHE A 159 2.19 -16.12 -16.81
C PHE A 159 2.95 -15.92 -18.12
N GLU A 160 4.25 -16.16 -18.14
CA GLU A 160 5.02 -16.25 -19.40
C GLU A 160 4.81 -17.61 -20.09
N SER A 161 4.68 -18.67 -19.30
CA SER A 161 4.52 -20.05 -19.79
C SER A 161 3.06 -20.45 -19.95
N LEU A 162 2.16 -19.91 -19.12
CA LEU A 162 0.75 -20.22 -19.10
C LEU A 162 -0.08 -18.99 -19.49
N SER A 163 -1.27 -19.24 -20.04
CA SER A 163 -2.24 -18.17 -20.33
C SER A 163 -2.62 -17.38 -19.06
N LEU A 164 -2.93 -16.09 -19.24
CA LEU A 164 -3.48 -15.23 -18.18
C LEU A 164 -4.87 -15.70 -17.67
N ASP A 165 -5.52 -16.63 -18.34
CA ASP A 165 -6.73 -17.31 -17.85
C ASP A 165 -6.46 -18.05 -16.52
N THR A 166 -5.19 -18.36 -16.23
CA THR A 166 -4.78 -18.97 -14.94
C THR A 166 -4.68 -17.96 -13.80
N TYR A 167 -4.72 -16.65 -14.07
CA TYR A 167 -4.59 -15.59 -13.08
C TYR A 167 -5.58 -15.71 -11.91
N PRO A 168 -6.91 -15.88 -12.12
CA PRO A 168 -7.85 -16.02 -11.02
C PRO A 168 -7.54 -17.22 -10.10
N TYR A 169 -7.13 -18.33 -10.68
CA TYR A 169 -6.82 -19.55 -9.90
C TYR A 169 -5.56 -19.36 -9.04
N ALA A 170 -4.54 -18.67 -9.56
CA ALA A 170 -3.34 -18.35 -8.80
C ALA A 170 -3.67 -17.47 -7.58
N LEU A 171 -4.55 -16.47 -7.75
CA LEU A 171 -4.98 -15.61 -6.65
C LEU A 171 -5.83 -16.37 -5.64
N LEU A 172 -6.76 -17.21 -6.09
CA LEU A 172 -7.57 -18.05 -5.20
C LEU A 172 -6.70 -18.97 -4.35
N LEU A 173 -5.64 -19.54 -4.92
CA LEU A 173 -4.69 -20.37 -4.17
C LEU A 173 -3.97 -19.56 -3.09
N ILE A 174 -3.51 -18.34 -3.40
CA ILE A 174 -2.88 -17.46 -2.43
C ILE A 174 -3.87 -17.04 -1.33
N MET A 175 -5.12 -16.73 -1.69
CA MET A 175 -6.17 -16.40 -0.72
C MET A 175 -6.53 -17.59 0.17
N ALA A 176 -6.56 -18.80 -0.36
CA ALA A 176 -6.68 -20.02 0.46
C ALA A 176 -5.54 -20.15 1.46
N GLY A 177 -4.31 -19.78 1.07
CA GLY A 177 -3.17 -19.66 1.97
C GLY A 177 -3.40 -18.64 3.10
N ILE A 178 -4.03 -17.47 2.82
CA ILE A 178 -4.40 -16.47 3.83
C ILE A 178 -5.42 -17.08 4.82
N VAL A 179 -6.44 -17.77 4.32
CA VAL A 179 -7.45 -18.45 5.15
C VAL A 179 -6.80 -19.47 6.07
N ALA A 180 -5.97 -20.36 5.51
CA ALA A 180 -5.26 -21.38 6.28
C ALA A 180 -4.32 -20.78 7.33
N ALA A 181 -3.55 -19.76 6.96
CA ALA A 181 -2.67 -19.04 7.87
C ALA A 181 -3.46 -18.36 9.00
N SER A 182 -4.59 -17.71 8.70
CA SER A 182 -5.44 -17.07 9.70
C SER A 182 -6.05 -18.07 10.69
N ALA A 183 -6.40 -19.26 10.22
CA ALA A 183 -6.92 -20.35 11.07
C ALA A 183 -5.84 -20.89 12.03
N TRP A 184 -4.58 -20.87 11.62
CA TRP A 184 -3.45 -21.36 12.40
C TRP A 184 -3.00 -20.40 13.51
N VAL A 185 -3.31 -19.09 13.42
CA VAL A 185 -2.96 -18.10 14.44
C VAL A 185 -3.83 -18.30 15.68
N PRO A 186 -3.23 -18.36 16.90
CA PRO A 186 -3.97 -18.44 18.15
C PRO A 186 -4.63 -17.10 18.49
N ASP A 187 -5.69 -17.14 19.27
CA ASP A 187 -6.33 -15.94 19.79
C ASP A 187 -5.50 -15.31 20.92
N VAL A 188 -5.63 -14.01 21.10
CA VAL A 188 -5.05 -13.29 22.23
C VAL A 188 -6.21 -12.68 23.02
N PRO A 189 -6.19 -12.81 24.37
CA PRO A 189 -7.16 -12.11 25.19
C PRO A 189 -7.20 -10.62 24.82
N ALA A 190 -8.41 -10.09 24.67
CA ALA A 190 -8.62 -8.68 24.37
C ALA A 190 -7.94 -7.85 25.47
N GLY A 191 -6.80 -7.24 25.17
CA GLY A 191 -6.23 -6.21 26.01
C GLY A 191 -7.11 -4.97 25.91
N ASP A 192 -7.20 -4.19 26.98
CA ASP A 192 -7.82 -2.87 26.96
C ASP A 192 -7.04 -1.99 25.96
N GLY A 193 -7.40 -2.07 24.69
CA GLY A 193 -6.88 -1.19 23.65
C GLY A 193 -7.26 0.27 23.97
N PRO A 194 -6.43 1.24 23.56
CA PRO A 194 -6.74 2.64 23.84
C PRO A 194 -8.14 2.97 23.31
N ARG A 195 -9.05 3.30 24.21
CA ARG A 195 -10.39 3.80 23.86
C ARG A 195 -10.24 4.98 22.93
N ARG A 196 -10.93 4.95 21.79
CA ARG A 196 -11.07 6.11 20.91
C ARG A 196 -11.69 7.23 21.74
N THR A 197 -10.87 8.15 22.21
CA THR A 197 -11.35 9.42 22.74
C THR A 197 -11.76 10.27 21.55
N THR A 198 -12.97 10.83 21.61
CA THR A 198 -13.46 11.85 20.67
C THR A 198 -12.45 12.99 20.67
N GLY A 199 -11.79 13.20 19.54
CA GLY A 199 -10.65 14.11 19.44
C GLY A 199 -11.09 15.57 19.37
N GLU A 200 -11.48 16.12 20.52
CA GLU A 200 -11.55 17.57 20.66
C GLU A 200 -10.19 18.17 20.26
N GLY A 201 -10.20 19.07 19.28
CA GLY A 201 -8.99 19.74 18.80
C GLY A 201 -8.34 19.12 17.54
N PHE A 202 -8.76 17.94 17.02
CA PHE A 202 -8.22 17.39 15.78
C PHE A 202 -8.39 18.36 14.60
N MET A 203 -9.59 18.90 14.40
CA MET A 203 -9.87 19.86 13.33
C MET A 203 -9.03 21.13 13.47
N LYS A 204 -8.76 21.59 14.68
CA LYS A 204 -7.89 22.76 14.93
C LYS A 204 -6.45 22.50 14.48
N GLN A 205 -5.95 21.27 14.64
CA GLN A 205 -4.63 20.89 14.15
C GLN A 205 -4.64 20.70 12.64
N LEU A 206 -5.67 20.06 12.09
CA LEU A 206 -5.82 19.76 10.67
C LEU A 206 -5.81 21.02 9.79
N VAL A 207 -6.52 22.07 10.22
CA VAL A 207 -6.60 23.32 9.43
C VAL A 207 -5.35 24.19 9.51
N ARG A 208 -4.34 23.80 10.28
CA ARG A 208 -3.04 24.50 10.24
C ARG A 208 -2.44 24.44 8.83
N PRO A 209 -1.97 25.56 8.27
CA PRO A 209 -1.55 25.63 6.87
C PRO A 209 -0.51 24.59 6.47
N GLY A 210 0.45 24.29 7.36
CA GLY A 210 1.48 23.26 7.10
C GLY A 210 0.93 21.84 7.10
N VAL A 211 -0.02 21.54 7.98
CA VAL A 211 -0.67 20.21 8.07
C VAL A 211 -1.58 20.00 6.87
N LEU A 212 -2.39 21.00 6.52
CA LEU A 212 -3.28 20.93 5.36
C LEU A 212 -2.48 20.77 4.05
N ALA A 213 -1.37 21.53 3.91
CA ALA A 213 -0.49 21.41 2.77
C ALA A 213 0.15 20.02 2.68
N PHE A 214 0.59 19.43 3.80
CA PHE A 214 1.12 18.09 3.84
C PHE A 214 0.10 17.05 3.33
N TYR A 215 -1.13 17.08 3.83
CA TYR A 215 -2.18 16.17 3.36
C TYR A 215 -2.54 16.38 1.87
N GLY A 216 -2.55 17.62 1.40
CA GLY A 216 -2.69 17.92 -0.04
C GLY A 216 -1.56 17.32 -0.88
N CYS A 217 -0.30 17.45 -0.41
CA CYS A 217 0.86 16.84 -1.07
C CYS A 217 0.78 15.30 -1.07
N VAL A 218 0.31 14.68 0.01
CA VAL A 218 0.07 13.23 0.06
C VAL A 218 -0.96 12.82 -0.99
N GLY A 219 -2.09 13.53 -1.11
CA GLY A 219 -3.10 13.27 -2.13
C GLY A 219 -2.54 13.37 -3.55
N LEU A 220 -1.79 14.44 -3.85
CA LEU A 220 -1.13 14.64 -5.16
C LEU A 220 -0.11 13.53 -5.45
N MET A 221 0.67 13.13 -4.45
CA MET A 221 1.66 12.07 -4.61
C MET A 221 1.00 10.73 -4.91
N GLN A 222 -0.07 10.38 -4.20
CA GLN A 222 -0.80 9.14 -4.47
C GLN A 222 -1.52 9.17 -5.82
N LEU A 223 -2.07 10.32 -6.23
CA LEU A 223 -2.60 10.52 -7.56
C LEU A 223 -1.52 10.29 -8.62
N SER A 224 -0.29 10.77 -8.39
CA SER A 224 0.84 10.60 -9.31
C SER A 224 1.27 9.14 -9.49
N HIS A 225 0.99 8.26 -8.53
CA HIS A 225 1.25 6.82 -8.63
C HIS A 225 0.24 6.07 -9.51
N GLY A 226 -0.84 6.71 -9.95
CA GLY A 226 -1.91 6.07 -10.73
C GLY A 226 -1.41 5.28 -11.93
N PRO A 227 -0.69 5.89 -12.91
CA PRO A 227 -0.21 5.16 -14.09
C PRO A 227 0.77 4.05 -13.74
N TYR A 228 1.54 4.19 -12.66
CA TYR A 228 2.48 3.16 -12.21
C TYR A 228 1.74 1.89 -11.76
N TYR A 229 0.78 2.01 -10.84
CA TYR A 229 0.06 0.85 -10.33
C TYR A 229 -0.98 0.28 -11.30
N THR A 230 -1.44 1.08 -12.27
CA THR A 230 -2.46 0.62 -13.22
C THR A 230 -1.85 0.13 -14.54
N PHE A 231 -0.91 0.87 -15.12
CA PHE A 231 -0.50 0.64 -16.50
C PHE A 231 0.98 0.30 -16.70
N LEU A 232 1.84 0.33 -15.68
CA LEU A 232 3.27 0.05 -15.89
C LEU A 232 3.48 -1.33 -16.54
N THR A 233 2.85 -2.38 -16.03
CA THR A 233 3.03 -3.74 -16.56
C THR A 233 2.58 -3.84 -18.02
N LEU A 234 1.42 -3.25 -18.36
CA LEU A 234 0.93 -3.18 -19.73
C LEU A 234 1.89 -2.40 -20.64
N HIS A 235 2.40 -1.27 -20.17
CA HIS A 235 3.36 -0.47 -20.92
C HIS A 235 4.64 -1.25 -21.21
N LEU A 236 5.18 -1.93 -20.20
CA LEU A 236 6.40 -2.75 -20.38
C LEU A 236 6.16 -3.97 -21.29
N GLU A 237 5.00 -4.62 -21.23
CA GLU A 237 4.64 -5.70 -22.14
C GLU A 237 4.54 -5.20 -23.59
N GLN A 238 3.95 -4.01 -23.82
CA GLN A 238 3.91 -3.37 -25.13
C GLN A 238 5.30 -3.01 -25.69
N LEU A 239 6.27 -2.72 -24.82
CA LEU A 239 7.67 -2.51 -25.18
C LEU A 239 8.45 -3.81 -25.42
N GLY A 240 7.81 -4.98 -25.28
CA GLY A 240 8.41 -6.29 -25.55
C GLY A 240 9.13 -6.92 -24.34
N TYR A 241 9.01 -6.36 -23.15
CA TYR A 241 9.55 -7.03 -21.96
C TYR A 241 8.71 -8.26 -21.61
N SER A 242 9.39 -9.37 -21.30
CA SER A 242 8.71 -10.58 -20.84
C SER A 242 8.11 -10.39 -19.44
N ARG A 243 7.04 -11.11 -19.13
CA ARG A 243 6.38 -11.04 -17.82
C ARG A 243 7.31 -11.43 -16.67
N ALA A 244 8.27 -12.31 -16.92
CA ALA A 244 9.30 -12.67 -15.95
C ALA A 244 10.21 -11.47 -15.64
N VAL A 245 10.66 -10.72 -16.67
CA VAL A 245 11.46 -9.50 -16.48
C VAL A 245 10.65 -8.43 -15.75
N ILE A 246 9.38 -8.25 -16.09
CA ILE A 246 8.49 -7.31 -15.43
C ILE A 246 8.35 -7.66 -13.93
N GLY A 247 8.14 -8.94 -13.60
CA GLY A 247 8.09 -9.39 -12.20
C GLY A 247 9.40 -9.11 -11.43
N MET A 248 10.57 -9.31 -12.07
CA MET A 248 11.86 -8.96 -11.46
C MET A 248 12.00 -7.45 -11.24
N LEU A 249 11.54 -6.61 -12.16
CA LEU A 249 11.58 -5.15 -12.00
C LEU A 249 10.72 -4.67 -10.84
N TRP A 250 9.53 -5.25 -10.63
CA TRP A 250 8.72 -4.99 -9.44
C TRP A 250 9.44 -5.43 -8.16
N ALA A 251 10.10 -6.59 -8.17
CA ALA A 251 10.88 -7.07 -7.03
C ALA A 251 12.05 -6.13 -6.69
N VAL A 252 12.76 -5.59 -7.69
CA VAL A 252 13.83 -4.59 -7.50
C VAL A 252 13.31 -3.38 -6.71
N GLY A 253 12.13 -2.87 -7.07
CA GLY A 253 11.49 -1.75 -6.35
C GLY A 253 11.24 -2.07 -4.87
N VAL A 254 10.70 -3.26 -4.57
CA VAL A 254 10.41 -3.67 -3.19
C VAL A 254 11.69 -3.95 -2.38
N VAL A 255 12.70 -4.54 -2.99
CA VAL A 255 14.02 -4.72 -2.33
C VAL A 255 14.61 -3.36 -1.97
N ALA A 256 14.59 -2.41 -2.91
CA ALA A 256 15.07 -1.05 -2.67
C ALA A 256 14.28 -0.35 -1.54
N GLU A 257 12.97 -0.56 -1.47
CA GLU A 257 12.11 -0.05 -0.39
C GLU A 257 12.49 -0.62 0.97
N VAL A 258 12.72 -1.94 1.08
CA VAL A 258 13.16 -2.58 2.33
C VAL A 258 14.50 -2.00 2.79
N LEU A 259 15.45 -1.84 1.89
CA LEU A 259 16.75 -1.21 2.19
C LEU A 259 16.58 0.25 2.65
N MET A 260 15.66 0.99 2.04
CA MET A 260 15.33 2.36 2.43
C MET A 260 14.78 2.40 3.86
N PHE A 261 13.84 1.53 4.22
CA PHE A 261 13.32 1.48 5.59
C PHE A 261 14.42 1.22 6.63
N LEU A 262 15.40 0.36 6.33
CA LEU A 262 16.55 0.13 7.19
C LEU A 262 17.46 1.37 7.33
N ALA A 263 17.52 2.22 6.30
CA ALA A 263 18.32 3.43 6.30
C ALA A 263 17.59 4.65 6.92
N MET A 264 16.26 4.61 7.08
CA MET A 264 15.46 5.79 7.43
C MET A 264 15.83 6.44 8.76
N SER A 265 16.21 5.65 9.77
CA SER A 265 16.66 6.20 11.05
C SER A 265 17.90 7.10 10.88
N ARG A 266 18.86 6.70 10.03
CA ARG A 266 20.06 7.49 9.73
C ARG A 266 19.74 8.72 8.87
N ILE A 267 18.82 8.59 7.92
CA ILE A 267 18.38 9.68 7.04
C ILE A 267 17.67 10.76 7.88
N LEU A 268 16.73 10.37 8.74
CA LEU A 268 15.99 11.32 9.58
C LEU A 268 16.82 11.94 10.70
N ALA A 269 17.96 11.33 11.06
CA ALA A 269 18.94 11.94 11.95
C ALA A 269 19.76 13.05 11.28
N ARG A 270 19.91 13.03 9.94
CA ARG A 270 20.72 13.99 9.18
C ARG A 270 19.90 15.05 8.45
N PHE A 271 18.70 14.69 8.00
CA PHE A 271 17.85 15.54 7.17
C PHE A 271 16.51 15.80 7.86
N SER A 272 16.00 17.02 7.76
CA SER A 272 14.66 17.33 8.27
C SER A 272 13.58 16.60 7.48
N LEU A 273 12.42 16.35 8.12
CA LEU A 273 11.25 15.77 7.45
C LEU A 273 10.87 16.51 6.16
N ARG A 274 10.98 17.85 6.19
CA ARG A 274 10.71 18.69 5.02
C ARG A 274 11.62 18.36 3.85
N HIS A 275 12.94 18.24 4.08
CA HIS A 275 13.90 17.89 3.02
C HIS A 275 13.64 16.51 2.46
N VAL A 276 13.32 15.51 3.31
CA VAL A 276 12.99 14.16 2.87
C VAL A 276 11.73 14.15 2.01
N LEU A 277 10.66 14.87 2.42
CA LEU A 277 9.43 14.96 1.65
C LEU A 277 9.65 15.64 0.30
N ILE A 278 10.35 16.78 0.26
CA ILE A 278 10.64 17.50 -0.99
C ILE A 278 11.47 16.61 -1.93
N ALA A 279 12.52 15.97 -1.42
CA ALA A 279 13.33 15.04 -2.21
C ALA A 279 12.51 13.89 -2.78
N SER A 280 11.60 13.30 -1.97
CA SER A 280 10.70 12.24 -2.43
C SER A 280 9.78 12.70 -3.56
N PHE A 281 9.22 13.91 -3.49
CA PHE A 281 8.35 14.47 -4.53
C PHE A 281 9.13 14.79 -5.82
N LEU A 282 10.31 15.38 -5.71
CA LEU A 282 11.15 15.69 -6.88
C LEU A 282 11.66 14.41 -7.57
N LEU A 283 12.08 13.42 -6.77
CA LEU A 283 12.51 12.13 -7.30
C LEU A 283 11.33 11.39 -7.96
N ALA A 284 10.11 11.54 -7.44
CA ALA A 284 8.91 11.00 -8.09
C ALA A 284 8.67 11.66 -9.46
N ALA A 285 8.78 13.00 -9.53
CA ALA A 285 8.60 13.70 -10.79
C ALA A 285 9.60 13.21 -11.86
N VAL A 286 10.87 13.06 -11.50
CA VAL A 286 11.90 12.50 -12.40
C VAL A 286 11.59 11.05 -12.76
N ARG A 287 11.24 10.22 -11.77
CA ARG A 287 10.91 8.81 -11.97
C ARG A 287 9.79 8.61 -12.98
N TRP A 288 8.72 9.42 -12.89
CA TRP A 288 7.60 9.30 -13.82
C TRP A 288 8.01 9.65 -15.24
N LEU A 289 8.85 10.67 -15.45
CA LEU A 289 9.39 10.97 -16.78
C LEU A 289 10.26 9.82 -17.32
N LEU A 290 11.08 9.19 -16.48
CA LEU A 290 11.87 8.03 -16.89
C LEU A 290 10.99 6.87 -17.33
N LEU A 291 9.94 6.54 -16.58
CA LEU A 291 9.02 5.45 -16.89
C LEU A 291 8.15 5.73 -18.12
N GLY A 292 7.74 6.98 -18.32
CA GLY A 292 6.87 7.32 -19.46
C GLY A 292 7.58 7.53 -20.78
N SER A 293 8.88 7.91 -20.76
CA SER A 293 9.59 8.36 -21.97
C SER A 293 10.85 7.56 -22.29
N PHE A 294 11.36 6.75 -21.36
CA PHE A 294 12.64 6.06 -21.53
C PHE A 294 12.60 4.60 -21.05
N ALA A 295 11.40 4.01 -20.92
CA ALA A 295 11.24 2.65 -20.41
C ALA A 295 11.80 1.56 -21.36
N GLU A 296 12.08 1.87 -22.63
CA GLU A 296 12.77 0.99 -23.56
C GLU A 296 14.24 0.74 -23.16
N HIS A 297 14.84 1.65 -22.38
CA HIS A 297 16.20 1.50 -21.88
C HIS A 297 16.21 0.80 -20.52
N LEU A 298 16.54 -0.49 -20.50
CA LEU A 298 16.50 -1.32 -19.30
C LEU A 298 17.23 -0.71 -18.09
N TRP A 299 18.40 -0.07 -18.31
CA TRP A 299 19.15 0.55 -17.21
C TRP A 299 18.44 1.75 -16.59
N LEU A 300 17.73 2.58 -17.40
CA LEU A 300 16.90 3.69 -16.89
C LEU A 300 15.67 3.15 -16.18
N LEU A 301 15.10 2.07 -16.70
CA LEU A 301 13.98 1.39 -16.05
C LEU A 301 14.35 0.82 -14.69
N VAL A 302 15.52 0.17 -14.58
CA VAL A 302 16.06 -0.31 -13.29
C VAL A 302 16.32 0.86 -12.33
N LEU A 303 16.91 1.96 -12.82
CA LEU A 303 17.10 3.18 -12.02
C LEU A 303 15.75 3.72 -11.50
N ALA A 304 14.74 3.81 -12.36
CA ALA A 304 13.40 4.24 -11.97
C ALA A 304 12.77 3.30 -10.93
N GLN A 305 13.02 1.99 -11.00
CA GLN A 305 12.56 1.04 -9.99
C GLN A 305 13.32 1.18 -8.67
N LEU A 306 14.62 1.45 -8.68
CA LEU A 306 15.38 1.77 -7.46
C LEU A 306 14.88 3.06 -6.80
N MET A 307 14.47 4.06 -7.60
CA MET A 307 13.88 5.30 -7.08
C MET A 307 12.55 5.08 -6.34
N HIS A 308 11.91 3.89 -6.48
CA HIS A 308 10.73 3.52 -5.70
C HIS A 308 10.99 3.63 -4.18
N ALA A 309 12.17 3.27 -3.74
CA ALA A 309 12.62 3.41 -2.37
C ALA A 309 12.43 4.84 -1.81
N ALA A 310 12.79 5.84 -2.61
CA ALA A 310 12.64 7.24 -2.22
C ALA A 310 11.19 7.74 -2.39
N THR A 311 10.52 7.35 -3.48
CA THR A 311 9.19 7.86 -3.80
C THR A 311 8.07 7.23 -3.00
N PHE A 312 8.29 6.03 -2.44
CA PHE A 312 7.36 5.33 -1.57
C PHE A 312 7.92 5.12 -0.16
N GLY A 313 9.07 4.43 -0.01
CA GLY A 313 9.63 4.06 1.29
C GLY A 313 9.95 5.26 2.18
N SER A 314 10.77 6.21 1.70
CA SER A 314 11.13 7.39 2.49
C SER A 314 9.95 8.34 2.70
N LEU A 315 9.09 8.51 1.69
CA LEU A 315 7.87 9.30 1.82
C LEU A 315 6.96 8.75 2.92
N HIS A 316 6.69 7.44 2.90
CA HIS A 316 5.81 6.79 3.88
C HIS A 316 6.36 6.94 5.31
N ALA A 317 7.65 6.65 5.51
CA ALA A 317 8.28 6.81 6.81
C ALA A 317 8.23 8.26 7.29
N ALA A 318 8.59 9.23 6.43
CA ALA A 318 8.52 10.64 6.76
C ALA A 318 7.08 11.10 7.05
N ALA A 319 6.09 10.57 6.33
CA ALA A 319 4.68 10.89 6.54
C ALA A 319 4.18 10.41 7.90
N ILE A 320 4.53 9.19 8.32
CA ILE A 320 4.18 8.68 9.66
C ILE A 320 4.79 9.56 10.75
N HIS A 321 6.08 9.93 10.63
CA HIS A 321 6.72 10.84 11.57
C HIS A 321 6.10 12.24 11.56
N PHE A 322 5.67 12.74 10.41
CA PHE A 322 4.97 14.03 10.31
C PHE A 322 3.64 13.98 11.07
N VAL A 323 2.85 12.93 10.88
CA VAL A 323 1.57 12.74 11.59
C VAL A 323 1.81 12.64 13.10
N GLN A 324 2.80 11.86 13.54
CA GLN A 324 3.13 11.73 14.97
C GLN A 324 3.52 13.06 15.62
N ARG A 325 4.21 13.94 14.89
CA ARG A 325 4.60 15.27 15.38
C ARG A 325 3.47 16.31 15.32
N SER A 326 2.58 16.17 14.34
CA SER A 326 1.50 17.16 14.13
C SER A 326 0.33 16.97 15.07
N PHE A 327 0.11 15.76 15.57
CA PHE A 327 -1.05 15.39 16.37
C PHE A 327 -0.63 14.83 17.74
N GLY A 328 -1.34 15.22 18.80
CA GLY A 328 -1.15 14.64 20.12
C GLY A 328 -1.44 13.13 20.14
N ALA A 329 -0.91 12.41 21.13
CA ALA A 329 -1.01 10.95 21.23
C ALA A 329 -2.44 10.39 21.00
N HIS A 330 -3.47 11.08 21.50
CA HIS A 330 -4.87 10.68 21.33
C HIS A 330 -5.44 10.94 19.92
N GLN A 331 -4.78 11.77 19.11
CA GLN A 331 -5.25 12.19 17.78
C GLN A 331 -4.44 11.53 16.64
N GLN A 332 -3.30 10.90 16.96
CA GLN A 332 -2.42 10.28 15.95
C GLN A 332 -3.14 9.22 15.11
N GLY A 333 -4.03 8.44 15.72
CA GLY A 333 -4.84 7.45 15.00
C GLY A 333 -5.75 8.10 13.95
N GLN A 334 -6.36 9.26 14.26
CA GLN A 334 -7.18 10.03 13.30
C GLN A 334 -6.31 10.61 12.16
N GLY A 335 -5.13 11.12 12.50
CA GLY A 335 -4.16 11.61 11.51
C GLY A 335 -3.71 10.50 10.55
N GLN A 336 -3.39 9.32 11.06
CA GLN A 336 -3.04 8.17 10.22
C GLN A 336 -4.21 7.66 9.38
N ALA A 337 -5.43 7.65 9.92
CA ALA A 337 -6.63 7.29 9.17
C ALA A 337 -6.89 8.25 8.01
N LEU A 338 -6.70 9.57 8.23
CA LEU A 338 -6.79 10.57 7.16
C LEU A 338 -5.70 10.39 6.11
N TYR A 339 -4.46 10.10 6.52
CA TYR A 339 -3.36 9.76 5.61
C TYR A 339 -3.73 8.56 4.72
N ALA A 340 -4.25 7.49 5.31
CA ALA A 340 -4.65 6.29 4.58
C ALA A 340 -5.85 6.56 3.65
N ALA A 341 -6.82 7.37 4.07
CA ALA A 341 -7.96 7.74 3.25
C ALA A 341 -7.54 8.57 2.03
N LEU A 342 -6.66 9.57 2.22
CA LEU A 342 -6.14 10.38 1.11
C LEU A 342 -5.25 9.56 0.18
N ALA A 343 -4.53 8.57 0.70
CA ALA A 343 -3.80 7.61 -0.13
C ALA A 343 -4.77 6.77 -1.00
N GLY A 344 -5.90 6.34 -0.44
CA GLY A 344 -6.95 5.63 -1.18
C GLY A 344 -7.61 6.49 -2.25
N VAL A 345 -8.07 7.70 -1.87
CA VAL A 345 -8.71 8.64 -2.81
C VAL A 345 -7.74 9.08 -3.90
N GLY A 346 -6.51 9.48 -3.53
CA GLY A 346 -5.49 9.87 -4.50
C GLY A 346 -5.15 8.74 -5.47
N GLY A 347 -4.99 7.51 -4.96
CA GLY A 347 -4.77 6.32 -5.79
C GLY A 347 -5.93 6.03 -6.74
N ALA A 348 -7.18 6.12 -6.26
CA ALA A 348 -8.37 5.92 -7.09
C ALA A 348 -8.48 6.98 -8.20
N LEU A 349 -8.32 8.27 -7.85
CA LEU A 349 -8.28 9.33 -8.85
C LEU A 349 -7.13 9.15 -9.83
N GLY A 350 -5.98 8.64 -9.34
CA GLY A 350 -4.83 8.28 -10.15
C GLY A 350 -5.14 7.18 -11.18
N ALA A 351 -5.80 6.11 -10.75
CA ALA A 351 -6.22 5.03 -11.65
C ALA A 351 -7.24 5.52 -12.69
N LEU A 352 -8.23 6.31 -12.25
CA LEU A 352 -9.25 6.87 -13.13
C LEU A 352 -8.64 7.75 -14.21
N TYR A 353 -7.91 8.83 -13.85
CA TYR A 353 -7.37 9.72 -14.90
C TYR A 353 -6.42 8.97 -15.83
N SER A 354 -5.63 8.02 -15.28
CA SER A 354 -4.74 7.21 -16.12
C SER A 354 -5.54 6.38 -17.12
N GLY A 355 -6.63 5.74 -16.68
CA GLY A 355 -7.48 4.95 -17.55
C GLY A 355 -8.10 5.75 -18.69
N TYR A 356 -8.70 6.90 -18.35
CA TYR A 356 -9.38 7.75 -19.33
C TYR A 356 -8.42 8.44 -20.31
N LEU A 357 -7.19 8.74 -19.88
CA LEU A 357 -6.23 9.48 -20.71
C LEU A 357 -5.21 8.57 -21.42
N TRP A 358 -5.13 7.28 -21.06
CA TRP A 358 -4.13 6.37 -21.61
C TRP A 358 -4.20 6.22 -23.13
N GLN A 359 -5.41 6.10 -23.69
CA GLN A 359 -5.58 5.94 -25.14
C GLN A 359 -5.24 7.23 -25.93
N SER A 360 -5.51 8.39 -25.36
CA SER A 360 -5.30 9.69 -26.06
C SER A 360 -3.89 10.24 -25.88
N LEU A 361 -3.27 10.07 -24.71
CA LEU A 361 -1.96 10.63 -24.38
C LEU A 361 -0.83 9.60 -24.38
N GLY A 362 -1.15 8.31 -24.42
CA GLY A 362 -0.19 7.23 -24.29
C GLY A 362 0.51 7.21 -22.92
N ALA A 363 1.52 6.35 -22.81
CA ALA A 363 2.34 6.26 -21.59
C ALA A 363 3.06 7.58 -21.30
N THR A 364 3.72 8.17 -22.30
CA THR A 364 4.51 9.40 -22.12
C THR A 364 3.66 10.55 -21.57
N GLY A 365 2.48 10.82 -22.16
CA GLY A 365 1.62 11.92 -21.70
C GLY A 365 1.01 11.64 -20.31
N THR A 366 0.58 10.39 -20.06
CA THR A 366 -0.03 10.03 -18.79
C THR A 366 0.98 10.08 -17.64
N PHE A 367 2.21 9.60 -17.84
CA PHE A 367 3.29 9.72 -16.86
C PHE A 367 3.80 11.17 -16.71
N ALA A 368 3.73 11.99 -17.77
CA ALA A 368 4.04 13.43 -17.66
C ALA A 368 3.07 14.15 -16.73
N LEU A 369 1.77 13.83 -16.80
CA LEU A 369 0.77 14.36 -15.84
C LEU A 369 1.06 13.90 -14.40
N ALA A 370 1.46 12.64 -14.21
CA ALA A 370 1.91 12.15 -12.92
C ALA A 370 3.13 12.93 -12.40
N SER A 371 4.10 13.21 -13.28
CA SER A 371 5.27 14.04 -12.96
C SER A 371 4.87 15.44 -12.52
N LEU A 372 3.94 16.08 -13.23
CA LEU A 372 3.44 17.41 -12.87
C LEU A 372 2.74 17.41 -11.50
N ALA A 373 1.96 16.37 -11.17
CA ALA A 373 1.32 16.25 -9.86
C ALA A 373 2.35 16.11 -8.73
N ALA A 374 3.38 15.27 -8.92
CA ALA A 374 4.48 15.13 -7.96
C ALA A 374 5.30 16.41 -7.82
N PHE A 375 5.58 17.10 -8.93
CA PHE A 375 6.28 18.39 -8.93
C PHE A 375 5.46 19.49 -8.24
N ALA A 376 4.14 19.54 -8.46
CA ALA A 376 3.26 20.45 -7.74
C ALA A 376 3.30 20.20 -6.22
N ALA A 377 3.32 18.95 -5.78
CA ALA A 377 3.50 18.62 -4.36
C ALA A 377 4.85 19.14 -3.81
N ALA A 378 5.95 19.01 -4.58
CA ALA A 378 7.25 19.58 -4.21
C ALA A 378 7.19 21.10 -4.07
N LEU A 379 6.56 21.81 -5.02
CA LEU A 379 6.42 23.27 -4.99
C LEU A 379 5.56 23.74 -3.81
N ILE A 380 4.47 23.05 -3.50
CA ILE A 380 3.64 23.34 -2.32
C ILE A 380 4.49 23.22 -1.05
N MET A 381 5.24 22.15 -0.91
CA MET A 381 6.09 21.92 0.27
C MET A 381 7.27 22.90 0.34
N LEU A 382 7.84 23.31 -0.79
CA LEU A 382 8.91 24.32 -0.86
C LEU A 382 8.46 25.71 -0.41
N ARG A 383 7.20 26.09 -0.70
CA ARG A 383 6.64 27.38 -0.30
C ARG A 383 6.30 27.47 1.19
N ARG A 384 6.32 26.37 1.94
CA ARG A 384 6.05 26.36 3.38
C ARG A 384 7.35 26.61 4.17
N THR A 385 7.28 27.55 5.10
CA THR A 385 8.42 27.85 5.97
C THR A 385 8.58 26.75 7.04
N PRO A 386 9.74 26.61 7.67
CA PRO A 386 9.94 25.71 8.82
C PRO A 386 8.93 25.94 9.97
N HIS A 387 8.48 27.18 10.15
CA HIS A 387 7.48 27.54 11.18
C HIS A 387 6.05 27.02 10.87
N ASP A 388 5.75 26.74 9.59
CA ASP A 388 4.46 26.16 9.19
C ASP A 388 4.40 24.64 9.46
N LEU A 389 5.55 24.02 9.76
CA LEU A 389 5.68 22.59 10.04
C LEU A 389 5.78 22.35 11.55
N PRO A 390 5.36 21.18 12.05
CA PRO A 390 5.46 20.88 13.47
C PRO A 390 6.92 20.97 13.94
N PRO A 391 7.16 21.55 15.14
CA PRO A 391 8.50 21.71 15.67
C PRO A 391 9.19 20.36 15.85
N VAL A 392 10.51 20.35 15.66
CA VAL A 392 11.33 19.19 16.01
C VAL A 392 11.27 19.05 17.52
N ALA A 393 10.76 17.94 18.05
CA ALA A 393 10.86 17.66 19.46
C ALA A 393 12.35 17.63 19.84
N SER A 394 12.78 18.57 20.69
CA SER A 394 14.10 18.49 21.32
C SER A 394 14.11 17.26 22.22
N HIS A 395 14.92 16.28 21.88
CA HIS A 395 15.22 15.10 22.72
C HIS A 395 16.21 15.50 23.80
#